data_dd961c79a7ac238497e0d9ff61d30478
#
_entry.id   dd961c79a7ac238497e0d9ff61d30478
#
_cell.length_a   1.000
_cell.length_b   1.000
_cell.length_c   1.000
_cell.angle_alpha   90.00
_cell.angle_beta   90.00
_cell.angle_gamma   90.00
#
_symmetry.space_group_name_H-M   'P 1'
#
loop_
_entity.id
_entity.type
_entity.pdbx_description
1 polymer ?
#
loop_
_entity_poly.entity_id
_entity_poly.type
_entity_poly.pdbx_seq_one_letter_code
_entity_poly.pdbx_strand_id
1 'polypeptide(L)'
;MNRALTNKILITLAFLFAYRVLAYVPVPGVNADVIAEFFNNNQNNALGLFNVFSGGAAERFSIISLGIMPYITASIIMELLAATFPNIGKMKKERDSMQKYMQIIRYATIVITLVQSIGVAIGLQSLHGRGGAGAIMVEDLNMFIALCAISMLAGTMLLMWLGEQITQRGIGNGISLIIFAGIVSGIPRAISGTVGQINSGEMNFLTAFAIFALILITIGVIIYVEFGERRIPISYSRKVVMQNQNKRIMNYIPIKLNLSGVIPPIFASAILMFPTTILQTSTNPYLQAINDFLNPNGYLFHVLTFLFVIFFAYFYASIVFNAKDIAENLKKQGGFIPGIRPGEGTSSYLNEVASRLTLSGSIYLGLVATLPWVLVKFMGVPFHFGGTSVLIVVQVALDTMRKIEAQIYMSKYQTLSAVGL
;
A
#
# COMPACT_ATOMS: atom_id res chain seq x y z
N MET A 1 5.85 -13.70 -27.20
CA MET A 1 5.26 -12.69 -26.28
C MET A 1 4.65 -11.58 -27.13
N ASN A 2 3.41 -11.17 -26.87
CA ASN A 2 2.70 -10.22 -27.73
C ASN A 2 3.35 -8.85 -27.64
N ARG A 3 3.69 -8.21 -28.78
CA ARG A 3 4.41 -6.91 -28.86
C ARG A 3 3.74 -5.81 -27.98
N ALA A 4 2.41 -5.87 -27.89
CA ALA A 4 1.64 -4.96 -27.06
C ALA A 4 1.89 -5.15 -25.54
N LEU A 5 2.03 -6.40 -25.07
CA LEU A 5 2.34 -6.70 -23.66
C LEU A 5 3.77 -6.29 -23.33
N THR A 6 4.73 -6.57 -24.22
CA THR A 6 6.13 -6.15 -24.03
C THR A 6 6.23 -4.63 -23.89
N ASN A 7 5.54 -3.88 -24.76
CA ASN A 7 5.52 -2.41 -24.68
C ASN A 7 4.97 -1.90 -23.35
N LYS A 8 3.89 -2.51 -22.81
CA LYS A 8 3.33 -2.13 -21.52
C LYS A 8 4.29 -2.41 -20.36
N ILE A 9 5.01 -3.55 -20.40
CA ILE A 9 6.05 -3.88 -19.41
C ILE A 9 7.18 -2.85 -19.48
N LEU A 10 7.68 -2.54 -20.67
CA LEU A 10 8.75 -1.56 -20.85
C LEU A 10 8.36 -0.17 -20.37
N ILE A 11 7.13 0.28 -20.64
CA ILE A 11 6.60 1.55 -20.16
C ILE A 11 6.57 1.55 -18.62
N THR A 12 6.08 0.47 -18.00
CA THR A 12 6.06 0.37 -16.53
C THR A 12 7.46 0.45 -15.94
N LEU A 13 8.43 -0.30 -16.51
CA LEU A 13 9.81 -0.27 -16.04
C LEU A 13 10.47 1.10 -16.26
N ALA A 14 10.20 1.78 -17.37
CA ALA A 14 10.72 3.12 -17.64
C ALA A 14 10.22 4.16 -16.62
N PHE A 15 8.94 4.11 -16.26
CA PHE A 15 8.39 5.00 -15.23
C PHE A 15 8.89 4.66 -13.82
N LEU A 16 9.08 3.39 -13.49
CA LEU A 16 9.71 2.98 -12.22
C LEU A 16 11.18 3.41 -12.14
N PHE A 17 11.90 3.37 -13.26
CA PHE A 17 13.26 3.90 -13.34
C PHE A 17 13.28 5.42 -13.13
N ALA A 18 12.38 6.16 -13.78
CA ALA A 18 12.23 7.60 -13.57
C ALA A 18 11.94 7.94 -12.09
N TYR A 19 11.05 7.18 -11.43
CA TYR A 19 10.82 7.28 -9.99
C TYR A 19 12.13 7.12 -9.19
N ARG A 20 12.96 6.12 -9.53
CA ARG A 20 14.24 5.91 -8.82
C ARG A 20 15.21 7.05 -9.00
N VAL A 21 15.30 7.64 -10.19
CA VAL A 21 16.13 8.82 -10.44
C VAL A 21 15.68 10.00 -9.57
N LEU A 22 14.38 10.25 -9.48
CA LEU A 22 13.82 11.33 -8.66
C LEU A 22 14.12 11.15 -7.16
N ALA A 23 14.24 9.91 -6.66
CA ALA A 23 14.61 9.63 -5.27
C ALA A 23 16.02 10.09 -4.90
N TYR A 24 16.86 10.40 -5.88
CA TYR A 24 18.22 10.90 -5.67
C TYR A 24 18.36 12.41 -5.88
N VAL A 25 17.31 13.12 -6.27
CA VAL A 25 17.32 14.57 -6.45
C VAL A 25 17.02 15.25 -5.11
N PRO A 26 18.02 15.85 -4.42
CA PRO A 26 17.79 16.46 -3.11
C PRO A 26 17.01 17.78 -3.23
N VAL A 27 16.32 18.15 -2.16
CA VAL A 27 15.70 19.48 -2.04
C VAL A 27 16.82 20.52 -1.95
N PRO A 28 16.78 21.63 -2.72
CA PRO A 28 17.80 22.67 -2.64
C PRO A 28 17.90 23.30 -1.25
N GLY A 29 19.10 23.65 -0.81
CA GLY A 29 19.33 24.32 0.45
C GLY A 29 19.40 23.42 1.69
N VAL A 30 19.52 22.10 1.51
CA VAL A 30 19.59 21.10 2.58
C VAL A 30 20.95 20.41 2.58
N ASN A 31 21.51 20.20 3.78
CA ASN A 31 22.70 19.39 3.98
C ASN A 31 22.30 17.91 4.08
N ALA A 32 22.49 17.17 3.00
CA ALA A 32 22.11 15.77 2.91
C ALA A 32 22.87 14.87 3.89
N ASP A 33 24.14 15.20 4.23
CA ASP A 33 24.97 14.39 5.13
C ASP A 33 24.45 14.44 6.56
N VAL A 34 24.02 15.61 7.05
CA VAL A 34 23.43 15.79 8.38
C VAL A 34 22.12 15.01 8.50
N ILE A 35 21.31 15.03 7.45
CA ILE A 35 20.03 14.31 7.43
C ILE A 35 20.28 12.80 7.37
N ALA A 36 21.20 12.34 6.55
CA ALA A 36 21.56 10.92 6.48
C ALA A 36 22.08 10.42 7.85
N GLU A 37 22.90 11.19 8.54
CA GLU A 37 23.37 10.87 9.91
C GLU A 37 22.21 10.79 10.89
N PHE A 38 21.26 11.74 10.83
CA PHE A 38 20.08 11.73 11.67
C PHE A 38 19.18 10.50 11.41
N PHE A 39 18.92 10.14 10.16
CA PHE A 39 18.15 8.95 9.82
C PHE A 39 18.86 7.66 10.24
N ASN A 40 20.19 7.58 10.09
CA ASN A 40 20.98 6.42 10.52
C ASN A 40 20.92 6.21 12.04
N ASN A 41 20.94 7.29 12.83
CA ASN A 41 20.83 7.21 14.29
C ASN A 41 19.39 6.91 14.76
N ASN A 42 18.38 7.22 13.95
CA ASN A 42 16.95 7.07 14.28
C ASN A 42 16.22 6.02 13.41
N GLN A 43 16.93 5.05 12.87
CA GLN A 43 16.33 4.01 12.02
C GLN A 43 15.20 3.23 12.71
N ASN A 44 15.25 3.12 14.04
CA ASN A 44 14.28 2.39 14.86
C ASN A 44 12.98 3.16 15.16
N ASN A 45 12.82 4.38 14.64
CA ASN A 45 11.67 5.24 14.88
C ASN A 45 10.69 5.27 13.69
N ALA A 46 9.59 6.01 13.84
CA ALA A 46 8.63 6.27 12.75
C ALA A 46 9.27 6.77 11.46
N LEU A 47 10.36 7.52 11.58
CA LEU A 47 11.16 8.04 10.47
C LEU A 47 11.79 6.91 9.63
N GLY A 48 12.24 5.83 10.27
CA GLY A 48 12.77 4.66 9.56
C GLY A 48 11.68 3.97 8.72
N LEU A 49 10.47 3.79 9.26
CA LEU A 49 9.33 3.27 8.50
C LEU A 49 8.96 4.20 7.33
N PHE A 50 8.93 5.51 7.58
CA PHE A 50 8.68 6.51 6.53
C PHE A 50 9.72 6.44 5.41
N ASN A 51 11.01 6.26 5.77
CA ASN A 51 12.10 6.10 4.81
C ASN A 51 11.93 4.84 3.93
N VAL A 52 11.44 3.73 4.51
CA VAL A 52 11.16 2.49 3.75
C VAL A 52 10.04 2.73 2.72
N PHE A 53 8.94 3.39 3.10
CA PHE A 53 7.84 3.69 2.18
C PHE A 53 8.22 4.70 1.09
N SER A 54 9.13 5.63 1.38
CA SER A 54 9.66 6.57 0.39
C SER A 54 10.78 5.98 -0.48
N GLY A 55 11.20 4.75 -0.20
CA GLY A 55 12.28 4.08 -0.94
C GLY A 55 13.67 4.68 -0.73
N GLY A 56 13.95 5.19 0.48
CA GLY A 56 15.21 5.86 0.82
C GLY A 56 15.26 7.33 0.39
N ALA A 57 14.16 7.88 -0.11
CA ALA A 57 14.08 9.28 -0.53
C ALA A 57 14.07 10.24 0.67
N ALA A 58 13.50 9.83 1.81
CA ALA A 58 13.45 10.64 3.02
C ALA A 58 14.84 10.85 3.63
N GLU A 59 15.67 9.84 3.71
CA GLU A 59 17.05 9.89 4.19
C GLU A 59 17.93 10.85 3.40
N ARG A 60 17.67 10.97 2.09
CA ARG A 60 18.38 11.91 1.20
C ARG A 60 17.71 13.26 1.09
N PHE A 61 16.60 13.43 1.78
CA PHE A 61 15.75 14.61 1.69
C PHE A 61 15.49 15.02 0.24
N SER A 62 15.08 14.05 -0.57
CA SER A 62 14.80 14.31 -1.99
C SER A 62 13.47 15.06 -2.18
N ILE A 63 13.27 15.60 -3.36
CA ILE A 63 12.00 16.27 -3.74
C ILE A 63 10.77 15.34 -3.57
N ILE A 64 10.99 14.02 -3.59
CA ILE A 64 9.97 13.02 -3.35
C ILE A 64 10.05 12.39 -1.95
N SER A 65 10.66 13.06 -0.97
CA SER A 65 10.84 12.52 0.39
C SER A 65 9.53 12.16 1.07
N LEU A 66 8.44 12.92 0.85
CA LEU A 66 7.10 12.59 1.33
C LEU A 66 6.50 11.35 0.63
N GLY A 67 7.12 10.89 -0.46
CA GLY A 67 6.64 9.75 -1.23
C GLY A 67 5.22 9.96 -1.75
N ILE A 68 4.46 8.88 -1.83
CA ILE A 68 3.06 8.88 -2.26
C ILE A 68 2.07 8.97 -1.08
N MET A 69 2.58 9.09 0.17
CA MET A 69 1.76 9.10 1.38
C MET A 69 0.68 10.20 1.39
N PRO A 70 0.94 11.47 0.99
CA PRO A 70 -0.09 12.49 0.95
C PRO A 70 -1.26 12.13 0.04
N TYR A 71 -0.99 11.50 -1.10
CA TYR A 71 -2.02 11.03 -2.02
C TYR A 71 -2.84 9.86 -1.42
N ILE A 72 -2.18 8.92 -0.75
CA ILE A 72 -2.86 7.81 -0.08
C ILE A 72 -3.80 8.36 0.99
N THR A 73 -3.33 9.29 1.83
CA THR A 73 -4.15 9.93 2.87
C THR A 73 -5.35 10.66 2.27
N ALA A 74 -5.16 11.43 1.19
CA ALA A 74 -6.26 12.09 0.48
C ALA A 74 -7.27 11.10 -0.09
N SER A 75 -6.78 10.01 -0.67
CA SER A 75 -7.63 8.94 -1.22
C SER A 75 -8.46 8.24 -0.13
N ILE A 76 -7.85 7.98 1.04
CA ILE A 76 -8.55 7.40 2.20
C ILE A 76 -9.67 8.33 2.68
N ILE A 77 -9.38 9.61 2.87
CA ILE A 77 -10.37 10.60 3.29
C ILE A 77 -11.53 10.64 2.30
N MET A 78 -11.25 10.65 1.01
CA MET A 78 -12.28 10.65 -0.03
C MET A 78 -13.07 9.34 -0.09
N GLU A 79 -12.47 8.20 0.20
CA GLU A 79 -13.18 6.92 0.29
C GLU A 79 -14.12 6.88 1.50
N LEU A 80 -13.68 7.38 2.66
CA LEU A 80 -14.50 7.52 3.86
C LEU A 80 -15.69 8.46 3.60
N LEU A 81 -15.44 9.60 2.95
CA LEU A 81 -16.49 10.54 2.57
C LEU A 81 -17.47 9.93 1.55
N ALA A 82 -16.98 9.15 0.58
CA ALA A 82 -17.83 8.48 -0.40
C ALA A 82 -18.72 7.38 0.22
N ALA A 83 -18.26 6.74 1.29
CA ALA A 83 -19.06 5.79 2.06
C ALA A 83 -20.12 6.47 2.93
N THR A 84 -19.80 7.64 3.50
CA THR A 84 -20.68 8.37 4.42
C THR A 84 -21.70 9.23 3.66
N PHE A 85 -21.29 9.89 2.59
CA PHE A 85 -22.13 10.81 1.81
C PHE A 85 -22.56 10.20 0.48
N PRO A 86 -23.87 9.88 0.27
CA PRO A 86 -24.37 9.26 -0.95
C PRO A 86 -24.06 10.02 -2.24
N ASN A 87 -23.99 11.36 -2.16
CA ASN A 87 -23.68 12.20 -3.33
C ASN A 87 -22.23 11.96 -3.82
N ILE A 88 -21.27 11.86 -2.91
CA ILE A 88 -19.87 11.56 -3.25
C ILE A 88 -19.75 10.09 -3.71
N GLY A 89 -20.50 9.17 -3.09
CA GLY A 89 -20.56 7.77 -3.49
C GLY A 89 -21.09 7.58 -4.92
N LYS A 90 -22.07 8.37 -5.35
CA LYS A 90 -22.55 8.40 -6.75
C LYS A 90 -21.48 8.90 -7.71
N MET A 91 -20.76 9.97 -7.34
CA MET A 91 -19.65 10.49 -8.16
C MET A 91 -18.58 9.44 -8.47
N LYS A 92 -18.28 8.53 -7.52
CA LYS A 92 -17.33 7.43 -7.70
C LYS A 92 -17.85 6.35 -8.67
N LYS A 93 -19.18 6.14 -8.75
CA LYS A 93 -19.82 5.08 -9.58
C LYS A 93 -20.12 5.53 -11.00
N GLU A 94 -20.37 6.80 -11.22
CA GLU A 94 -20.77 7.37 -12.53
C GLU A 94 -19.52 7.76 -13.34
N ARG A 95 -19.45 7.32 -14.60
CA ARG A 95 -18.30 7.59 -15.50
C ARG A 95 -18.01 9.08 -15.69
N ASP A 96 -19.07 9.88 -15.82
CA ASP A 96 -18.94 11.33 -16.11
C ASP A 96 -18.47 12.10 -14.87
N SER A 97 -18.85 11.64 -13.67
CA SER A 97 -18.48 12.26 -12.40
C SER A 97 -17.16 11.76 -11.82
N MET A 98 -16.65 10.63 -12.32
CA MET A 98 -15.40 10.01 -11.84
C MET A 98 -14.18 10.94 -12.03
N GLN A 99 -14.14 11.73 -13.12
CA GLN A 99 -13.08 12.69 -13.34
C GLN A 99 -13.07 13.79 -12.27
N LYS A 100 -14.25 14.30 -11.87
CA LYS A 100 -14.39 15.27 -10.78
C LYS A 100 -13.95 14.69 -9.44
N TYR A 101 -14.32 13.43 -9.17
CA TYR A 101 -13.89 12.72 -7.96
C TYR A 101 -12.36 12.65 -7.88
N MET A 102 -11.69 12.28 -8.98
CA MET A 102 -10.22 12.25 -9.04
C MET A 102 -9.58 13.65 -8.91
N GLN A 103 -10.21 14.69 -9.45
CA GLN A 103 -9.74 16.06 -9.27
C GLN A 103 -9.78 16.51 -7.80
N ILE A 104 -10.85 16.16 -7.07
CA ILE A 104 -10.96 16.47 -5.63
C ILE A 104 -9.82 15.77 -4.85
N ILE A 105 -9.52 14.51 -5.16
CA ILE A 105 -8.38 13.81 -4.53
C ILE A 105 -7.07 14.54 -4.80
N ARG A 106 -6.84 15.03 -6.04
CA ARG A 106 -5.62 15.79 -6.38
C ARG A 106 -5.52 17.08 -5.58
N TYR A 107 -6.61 17.86 -5.45
CA TYR A 107 -6.62 19.09 -4.64
C TYR A 107 -6.40 18.80 -3.16
N ALA A 108 -7.04 17.75 -2.62
CA ALA A 108 -6.80 17.31 -1.25
C ALA A 108 -5.33 16.90 -1.03
N THR A 109 -4.72 16.21 -2.01
CA THR A 109 -3.30 15.86 -1.98
C THR A 109 -2.41 17.09 -1.90
N ILE A 110 -2.70 18.15 -2.68
CA ILE A 110 -1.94 19.40 -2.65
C ILE A 110 -1.97 20.00 -1.24
N VAL A 111 -3.16 20.11 -0.62
CA VAL A 111 -3.31 20.71 0.71
C VAL A 111 -2.55 19.88 1.76
N ILE A 112 -2.71 18.56 1.74
CA ILE A 112 -2.03 17.67 2.69
C ILE A 112 -0.51 17.75 2.51
N THR A 113 -0.02 17.74 1.26
CA THR A 113 1.41 17.87 0.96
C THR A 113 1.98 19.17 1.48
N LEU A 114 1.29 20.31 1.28
CA LEU A 114 1.72 21.61 1.80
C LEU A 114 1.83 21.61 3.32
N VAL A 115 0.82 21.10 4.02
CA VAL A 115 0.85 21.02 5.48
C VAL A 115 2.00 20.14 5.97
N GLN A 116 2.20 18.97 5.36
CA GLN A 116 3.27 18.05 5.74
C GLN A 116 4.66 18.61 5.41
N SER A 117 4.86 19.23 4.24
CA SER A 117 6.14 19.79 3.84
C SER A 117 6.57 20.96 4.72
N ILE A 118 5.64 21.82 5.13
CA ILE A 118 5.90 22.91 6.09
C ILE A 118 6.28 22.30 7.45
N GLY A 119 5.54 21.30 7.93
CA GLY A 119 5.86 20.62 9.19
C GLY A 119 7.26 20.01 9.18
N VAL A 120 7.63 19.31 8.11
CA VAL A 120 8.97 18.71 7.97
C VAL A 120 10.06 19.79 7.87
N ALA A 121 9.82 20.88 7.12
CA ALA A 121 10.79 21.99 7.01
C ALA A 121 11.07 22.67 8.36
N ILE A 122 10.04 22.87 9.18
CA ILE A 122 10.18 23.41 10.55
C ILE A 122 10.95 22.40 11.44
N GLY A 123 10.64 21.10 11.31
CA GLY A 123 11.32 20.05 12.07
C GLY A 123 12.81 19.95 11.81
N LEU A 124 13.25 20.26 10.60
CA LEU A 124 14.67 20.28 10.24
C LEU A 124 15.49 21.38 10.94
N GLN A 125 14.83 22.45 11.39
CA GLN A 125 15.50 23.55 12.07
C GLN A 125 16.21 23.11 13.36
N SER A 126 15.64 22.10 14.04
CA SER A 126 16.20 21.59 15.29
C SER A 126 17.35 20.59 15.11
N LEU A 127 17.63 20.18 13.86
CA LEU A 127 18.63 19.17 13.57
C LEU A 127 20.02 19.79 13.34
N HIS A 128 20.98 19.34 14.15
CA HIS A 128 22.38 19.70 14.03
C HIS A 128 23.24 18.42 13.93
N GLY A 129 24.17 18.40 12.99
CA GLY A 129 25.12 17.29 12.83
C GLY A 129 26.21 17.30 13.89
N ARG A 130 26.98 16.20 13.97
CA ARG A 130 28.12 16.02 14.92
C ARG A 130 29.21 17.07 14.79
N GLY A 131 29.21 18.00 13.97
CA GLY A 131 30.19 19.12 13.88
C GLY A 131 29.55 20.49 14.12
N GLY A 132 28.31 20.55 14.63
CA GLY A 132 27.58 21.80 14.77
C GLY A 132 27.04 22.35 13.45
N ALA A 133 27.22 21.63 12.33
CA ALA A 133 26.65 22.01 11.05
C ALA A 133 25.11 21.85 11.09
N GLY A 134 24.38 22.89 10.74
CA GLY A 134 22.92 22.84 10.62
C GLY A 134 22.46 21.99 9.43
N ALA A 135 21.28 21.42 9.53
CA ALA A 135 20.63 20.72 8.40
C ALA A 135 20.23 21.69 7.27
N ILE A 136 20.08 22.96 7.58
CA ILE A 136 19.64 24.03 6.67
C ILE A 136 20.87 24.87 6.27
N MET A 137 21.09 25.04 4.96
CA MET A 137 22.16 25.86 4.39
C MET A 137 21.69 27.27 4.02
N VAL A 138 20.40 27.54 4.02
CA VAL A 138 19.80 28.84 3.66
C VAL A 138 19.67 29.69 4.91
N GLU A 139 20.14 30.96 4.88
CA GLU A 139 20.12 31.88 6.02
C GLU A 139 18.68 32.26 6.41
N ASP A 140 17.81 32.50 5.43
CA ASP A 140 16.41 32.87 5.64
C ASP A 140 15.51 31.65 5.83
N LEU A 141 15.04 31.42 7.05
CA LEU A 141 14.16 30.31 7.39
C LEU A 141 12.86 30.30 6.57
N ASN A 142 12.23 31.47 6.38
CA ASN A 142 10.97 31.58 5.61
C ASN A 142 11.18 31.24 4.13
N MET A 143 12.30 31.64 3.56
CA MET A 143 12.69 31.27 2.20
C MET A 143 12.93 29.77 2.08
N PHE A 144 13.60 29.17 3.06
CA PHE A 144 13.81 27.72 3.11
C PHE A 144 12.50 26.94 3.18
N ILE A 145 11.57 27.33 4.07
CA ILE A 145 10.25 26.69 4.21
C ILE A 145 9.48 26.76 2.88
N ALA A 146 9.45 27.92 2.22
CA ALA A 146 8.78 28.09 0.95
C ALA A 146 9.41 27.20 -0.15
N LEU A 147 10.73 27.16 -0.24
CA LEU A 147 11.48 26.37 -1.21
C LEU A 147 11.26 24.86 -0.98
N CYS A 148 11.28 24.43 0.26
CA CYS A 148 11.02 23.06 0.67
C CYS A 148 9.56 22.65 0.33
N ALA A 149 8.59 23.50 0.67
CA ALA A 149 7.17 23.25 0.38
C ALA A 149 6.90 23.13 -1.12
N ILE A 150 7.44 24.03 -1.94
CA ILE A 150 7.26 24.01 -3.39
C ILE A 150 7.95 22.78 -4.00
N SER A 151 9.18 22.47 -3.58
CA SER A 151 9.94 21.33 -4.10
C SER A 151 9.27 20.00 -3.80
N MET A 152 8.82 19.80 -2.55
CA MET A 152 8.12 18.57 -2.14
C MET A 152 6.73 18.46 -2.78
N LEU A 153 6.02 19.59 -2.95
CA LEU A 153 4.76 19.62 -3.67
C LEU A 153 4.95 19.18 -5.12
N ALA A 154 5.93 19.77 -5.81
CA ALA A 154 6.26 19.39 -7.18
C ALA A 154 6.61 17.91 -7.30
N GLY A 155 7.43 17.38 -6.37
CA GLY A 155 7.81 15.97 -6.32
C GLY A 155 6.62 15.03 -6.10
N THR A 156 5.73 15.35 -5.15
CA THR A 156 4.53 14.54 -4.87
C THR A 156 3.56 14.55 -6.06
N MET A 157 3.34 15.70 -6.68
CA MET A 157 2.48 15.81 -7.87
C MET A 157 3.04 15.02 -9.05
N LEU A 158 4.37 15.03 -9.21
CA LEU A 158 5.06 14.27 -10.24
C LEU A 158 4.95 12.77 -9.98
N LEU A 159 5.09 12.32 -8.73
CA LEU A 159 4.88 10.91 -8.35
C LEU A 159 3.45 10.45 -8.63
N MET A 160 2.47 11.27 -8.28
CA MET A 160 1.07 10.97 -8.55
C MET A 160 0.84 10.83 -10.07
N TRP A 161 1.38 11.76 -10.87
CA TRP A 161 1.30 11.68 -12.33
C TRP A 161 1.97 10.41 -12.89
N LEU A 162 3.17 10.05 -12.38
CA LEU A 162 3.84 8.80 -12.76
C LEU A 162 2.97 7.57 -12.45
N GLY A 163 2.37 7.52 -11.25
CA GLY A 163 1.46 6.44 -10.86
C GLY A 163 0.24 6.33 -11.76
N GLU A 164 -0.35 7.47 -12.15
CA GLU A 164 -1.46 7.51 -13.09
C GLU A 164 -1.04 7.03 -14.50
N GLN A 165 0.14 7.45 -15.00
CA GLN A 165 0.65 7.00 -16.29
C GLN A 165 0.91 5.48 -16.32
N ILE A 166 1.49 4.92 -15.25
CA ILE A 166 1.67 3.47 -15.13
C ILE A 166 0.31 2.76 -15.16
N THR A 167 -0.69 3.27 -14.45
CA THR A 167 -2.02 2.67 -14.40
C THR A 167 -2.73 2.71 -15.75
N GLN A 168 -2.58 3.81 -16.50
CA GLN A 168 -3.25 4.01 -17.80
C GLN A 168 -2.54 3.29 -18.96
N ARG A 169 -1.22 3.34 -19.00
CA ARG A 169 -0.41 2.89 -20.16
C ARG A 169 0.41 1.63 -19.87
N GLY A 170 0.66 1.33 -18.61
CA GLY A 170 1.45 0.19 -18.16
C GLY A 170 0.62 -1.02 -17.75
N ILE A 171 1.14 -1.76 -16.78
CA ILE A 171 0.51 -2.95 -16.18
C ILE A 171 0.37 -2.73 -14.69
N GLY A 172 -0.79 -3.04 -14.16
CA GLY A 172 -1.00 -3.02 -12.73
C GLY A 172 -1.61 -1.73 -12.20
N ASN A 173 -1.50 -1.53 -10.90
CA ASN A 173 -1.82 -0.28 -10.21
C ASN A 173 -0.52 0.51 -10.02
N GLY A 174 -0.38 1.63 -10.70
CA GLY A 174 0.88 2.39 -10.70
C GLY A 174 1.29 2.88 -9.31
N ILE A 175 0.33 3.27 -8.48
CA ILE A 175 0.59 3.72 -7.11
C ILE A 175 1.17 2.57 -6.27
N SER A 176 0.53 1.40 -6.33
CA SER A 176 1.02 0.21 -5.64
C SER A 176 2.39 -0.23 -6.13
N LEU A 177 2.66 -0.10 -7.44
CA LEU A 177 3.97 -0.42 -8.03
C LEU A 177 5.07 0.57 -7.62
N ILE A 178 4.75 1.85 -7.42
CA ILE A 178 5.70 2.84 -6.89
C ILE A 178 6.06 2.49 -5.45
N ILE A 179 5.08 2.14 -4.60
CA ILE A 179 5.32 1.71 -3.23
C ILE A 179 6.17 0.43 -3.21
N PHE A 180 5.81 -0.54 -4.04
CA PHE A 180 6.57 -1.78 -4.23
C PHE A 180 8.02 -1.52 -4.59
N ALA A 181 8.27 -0.66 -5.60
CA ALA A 181 9.62 -0.31 -6.03
C ALA A 181 10.41 0.42 -4.93
N GLY A 182 9.75 1.26 -4.13
CA GLY A 182 10.32 1.90 -2.95
C GLY A 182 10.82 0.86 -1.94
N ILE A 183 9.95 -0.08 -1.55
CA ILE A 183 10.28 -1.11 -0.56
C ILE A 183 11.38 -2.05 -1.08
N VAL A 184 11.25 -2.54 -2.31
CA VAL A 184 12.25 -3.46 -2.92
C VAL A 184 13.61 -2.82 -3.01
N SER A 185 13.70 -1.52 -3.23
CA SER A 185 14.97 -0.80 -3.29
C SER A 185 15.73 -0.76 -1.95
N GLY A 186 15.05 -1.00 -0.83
CA GLY A 186 15.68 -1.12 0.49
C GLY A 186 16.30 -2.50 0.76
N ILE A 187 15.90 -3.54 -0.01
CA ILE A 187 16.37 -4.92 0.21
C ILE A 187 17.92 -5.07 0.15
N PRO A 188 18.62 -4.51 -0.87
CA PRO A 188 20.08 -4.65 -0.93
C PRO A 188 20.78 -4.06 0.30
N ARG A 189 20.31 -2.90 0.79
CA ARG A 189 20.86 -2.27 2.01
C ARG A 189 20.60 -3.12 3.23
N ALA A 190 19.42 -3.69 3.35
CA ALA A 190 19.07 -4.57 4.45
C ALA A 190 19.97 -5.81 4.49
N ILE A 191 20.23 -6.42 3.34
CA ILE A 191 21.13 -7.58 3.23
C ILE A 191 22.57 -7.16 3.61
N SER A 192 23.09 -6.06 3.07
CA SER A 192 24.43 -5.59 3.38
C SER A 192 24.61 -5.21 4.87
N GLY A 193 23.59 -4.63 5.49
CA GLY A 193 23.58 -4.32 6.92
C GLY A 193 23.63 -5.59 7.78
N THR A 194 22.87 -6.62 7.43
CA THR A 194 22.91 -7.92 8.15
C THR A 194 24.28 -8.59 8.02
N VAL A 195 24.84 -8.62 6.82
CA VAL A 195 26.19 -9.17 6.59
C VAL A 195 27.23 -8.38 7.40
N GLY A 196 27.10 -7.05 7.48
CA GLY A 196 27.95 -6.19 8.32
C GLY A 196 27.89 -6.58 9.79
N GLN A 197 26.70 -6.80 10.34
CA GLN A 197 26.53 -7.20 11.75
C GLN A 197 27.01 -8.63 12.06
N ILE A 198 26.91 -9.55 11.09
CA ILE A 198 27.53 -10.87 11.23
C ILE A 198 29.06 -10.73 11.29
N ASN A 199 29.65 -9.89 10.44
CA ASN A 199 31.10 -9.69 10.39
C ASN A 199 31.63 -8.93 11.61
N SER A 200 30.84 -8.00 12.20
CA SER A 200 31.22 -7.30 13.45
C SER A 200 31.02 -8.16 14.71
N GLY A 201 30.41 -9.34 14.59
CA GLY A 201 30.12 -10.22 15.72
C GLY A 201 28.92 -9.79 16.57
N GLU A 202 28.19 -8.75 16.17
CA GLU A 202 26.97 -8.28 16.85
C GLU A 202 25.80 -9.25 16.66
N MET A 203 25.80 -10.01 15.56
CA MET A 203 24.78 -11.00 15.25
C MET A 203 25.39 -12.37 14.96
N ASN A 204 24.85 -13.41 15.60
CA ASN A 204 25.24 -14.78 15.30
C ASN A 204 24.66 -15.24 13.96
N PHE A 205 25.44 -15.98 13.16
CA PHE A 205 25.02 -16.56 11.89
C PHE A 205 23.73 -17.38 12.02
N LEU A 206 23.56 -18.13 13.11
CA LEU A 206 22.35 -18.91 13.37
C LEU A 206 21.10 -18.03 13.52
N THR A 207 21.24 -16.88 14.17
CA THR A 207 20.15 -15.90 14.32
C THR A 207 19.77 -15.31 12.95
N ALA A 208 20.75 -14.93 12.13
CA ALA A 208 20.51 -14.42 10.78
C ALA A 208 19.79 -15.47 9.90
N PHE A 209 20.20 -16.72 9.98
CA PHE A 209 19.55 -17.82 9.27
C PHE A 209 18.10 -18.05 9.75
N ALA A 210 17.86 -18.00 11.05
CA ALA A 210 16.51 -18.14 11.62
C ALA A 210 15.58 -17.00 11.14
N ILE A 211 16.08 -15.76 11.07
CA ILE A 211 15.33 -14.62 10.56
C ILE A 211 14.99 -14.81 9.08
N PHE A 212 15.96 -15.19 8.27
CA PHE A 212 15.74 -15.44 6.85
C PHE A 212 14.70 -16.55 6.61
N ALA A 213 14.79 -17.66 7.35
CA ALA A 213 13.82 -18.74 7.29
C ALA A 213 12.41 -18.26 7.68
N LEU A 214 12.31 -17.42 8.70
CA LEU A 214 11.03 -16.87 9.16
C LEU A 214 10.42 -15.92 8.14
N ILE A 215 11.22 -15.07 7.46
CA ILE A 215 10.75 -14.23 6.35
C ILE A 215 10.20 -15.11 5.23
N LEU A 216 10.88 -16.18 4.83
CA LEU A 216 10.40 -17.11 3.81
C LEU A 216 9.09 -17.79 4.20
N ILE A 217 8.97 -18.23 5.46
CA ILE A 217 7.73 -18.81 5.98
C ILE A 217 6.60 -17.78 5.94
N THR A 218 6.86 -16.55 6.36
CA THR A 218 5.88 -15.46 6.30
C THR A 218 5.40 -15.19 4.87
N ILE A 219 6.32 -15.12 3.90
CA ILE A 219 5.98 -14.99 2.48
C ILE A 219 5.11 -16.17 2.01
N GLY A 220 5.46 -17.40 2.39
CA GLY A 220 4.69 -18.61 2.07
C GLY A 220 3.26 -18.54 2.63
N VAL A 221 3.10 -18.13 3.89
CA VAL A 221 1.79 -17.94 4.53
C VAL A 221 0.98 -16.86 3.81
N ILE A 222 1.60 -15.72 3.46
CA ILE A 222 0.94 -14.65 2.71
C ILE A 222 0.42 -15.18 1.38
N ILE A 223 1.25 -15.86 0.62
CA ILE A 223 0.88 -16.44 -0.68
C ILE A 223 -0.27 -17.43 -0.51
N TYR A 224 -0.20 -18.33 0.47
CA TYR A 224 -1.23 -19.33 0.75
C TYR A 224 -2.59 -18.69 1.05
N VAL A 225 -2.62 -17.66 1.89
CA VAL A 225 -3.87 -16.95 2.24
C VAL A 225 -4.41 -16.13 1.06
N GLU A 226 -3.54 -15.49 0.26
CA GLU A 226 -3.95 -14.68 -0.89
C GLU A 226 -4.50 -15.51 -2.07
N PHE A 227 -4.09 -16.78 -2.20
CA PHE A 227 -4.70 -17.72 -3.14
C PHE A 227 -5.95 -18.39 -2.58
N GLY A 228 -6.20 -18.28 -1.26
CA GLY A 228 -7.37 -18.85 -0.63
C GLY A 228 -8.67 -18.21 -1.12
N GLU A 229 -9.60 -19.01 -1.64
CA GLU A 229 -10.92 -18.56 -2.06
C GLU A 229 -12.03 -19.52 -1.58
N ARG A 230 -13.14 -18.94 -1.13
CA ARG A 230 -14.37 -19.69 -0.85
C ARG A 230 -15.19 -19.77 -2.12
N ARG A 231 -15.39 -20.95 -2.66
CA ARG A 231 -16.18 -21.21 -3.86
C ARG A 231 -17.61 -21.51 -3.47
N ILE A 232 -18.55 -20.63 -3.86
CA ILE A 232 -19.99 -20.81 -3.63
C ILE A 232 -20.62 -21.37 -4.91
N PRO A 233 -21.20 -22.59 -4.89
CA PRO A 233 -21.78 -23.19 -6.08
C PRO A 233 -23.02 -22.41 -6.53
N ILE A 234 -23.16 -22.21 -7.86
CA ILE A 234 -24.31 -21.60 -8.50
C ILE A 234 -24.95 -22.63 -9.43
N SER A 235 -26.28 -22.66 -9.43
CA SER A 235 -27.06 -23.42 -10.38
C SER A 235 -27.87 -22.46 -11.25
N TYR A 236 -27.97 -22.77 -12.55
CA TYR A 236 -28.82 -22.01 -13.49
C TYR A 236 -30.06 -22.82 -13.85
N SER A 237 -31.24 -22.18 -13.87
CA SER A 237 -32.51 -22.81 -14.17
C SER A 237 -32.62 -23.25 -15.64
N ARG A 238 -31.95 -22.56 -16.56
CA ARG A 238 -31.84 -22.99 -17.96
C ARG A 238 -30.67 -23.95 -18.12
N LYS A 239 -30.96 -25.22 -18.37
CA LYS A 239 -30.05 -26.14 -19.05
C LYS A 239 -29.75 -25.57 -20.43
N VAL A 240 -28.72 -24.79 -20.62
CA VAL A 240 -28.07 -24.65 -21.92
C VAL A 240 -27.43 -26.01 -22.17
N VAL A 241 -28.21 -26.88 -22.83
CA VAL A 241 -27.72 -28.14 -23.34
C VAL A 241 -26.78 -27.78 -24.49
N MET A 242 -25.52 -27.49 -24.18
CA MET A 242 -24.46 -27.69 -25.13
C MET A 242 -24.26 -29.21 -25.23
N GLN A 243 -24.89 -29.76 -26.24
CA GLN A 243 -24.67 -31.10 -26.75
C GLN A 243 -23.16 -31.26 -27.00
N ASN A 244 -22.54 -32.19 -26.35
CA ASN A 244 -21.14 -32.61 -26.44
C ASN A 244 -20.10 -32.00 -25.48
N GLN A 245 -20.33 -32.05 -24.18
CA GLN A 245 -19.16 -32.24 -23.28
C GLN A 245 -19.62 -32.75 -21.91
N ASN A 246 -19.17 -33.98 -21.56
CA ASN A 246 -19.35 -34.65 -20.24
C ASN A 246 -18.64 -33.96 -19.07
N LYS A 247 -18.37 -32.66 -19.13
CA LYS A 247 -17.90 -31.88 -17.99
C LYS A 247 -19.00 -30.98 -17.49
N ARG A 248 -19.61 -31.34 -16.35
CA ARG A 248 -20.41 -30.42 -15.55
C ARG A 248 -19.50 -29.21 -15.19
N ILE A 249 -19.61 -28.13 -15.95
CA ILE A 249 -19.01 -26.85 -15.58
C ILE A 249 -19.80 -26.40 -14.35
N MET A 250 -19.28 -26.69 -13.16
CA MET A 250 -19.82 -26.12 -11.93
C MET A 250 -19.45 -24.64 -11.92
N ASN A 251 -20.43 -23.80 -12.21
CA ASN A 251 -20.29 -22.37 -12.04
C ASN A 251 -20.28 -22.06 -10.55
N TYR A 252 -19.29 -21.30 -10.10
CA TYR A 252 -19.19 -20.86 -8.70
C TYR A 252 -18.82 -19.38 -8.61
N ILE A 253 -19.21 -18.75 -7.51
CA ILE A 253 -18.73 -17.41 -7.15
C ILE A 253 -17.47 -17.60 -6.28
N PRO A 254 -16.29 -17.17 -6.75
CA PRO A 254 -15.10 -17.17 -5.91
C PRO A 254 -15.12 -15.93 -5.00
N ILE A 255 -15.11 -16.13 -3.69
CA ILE A 255 -14.94 -15.07 -2.70
C ILE A 255 -13.55 -15.27 -2.07
N LYS A 256 -12.65 -14.29 -2.21
CA LYS A 256 -11.30 -14.35 -1.64
C LYS A 256 -11.36 -14.37 -0.11
N LEU A 257 -10.43 -15.07 0.54
CA LEU A 257 -10.25 -14.99 1.99
C LEU A 257 -9.94 -13.57 2.44
N ASN A 258 -9.06 -12.91 1.72
CA ASN A 258 -8.75 -11.49 1.92
C ASN A 258 -9.47 -10.65 0.87
N LEU A 259 -10.70 -10.19 1.22
CA LEU A 259 -11.51 -9.33 0.35
C LEU A 259 -10.96 -7.89 0.27
N SER A 260 -10.33 -7.45 1.34
CA SER A 260 -9.84 -6.08 1.47
C SER A 260 -8.45 -5.86 0.87
N GLY A 261 -7.72 -6.93 0.58
CA GLY A 261 -6.37 -6.84 0.03
C GLY A 261 -5.35 -6.23 0.99
N VAL A 262 -4.36 -5.52 0.45
CA VAL A 262 -3.28 -4.84 1.20
C VAL A 262 -3.67 -3.43 1.67
N ILE A 263 -4.83 -2.92 1.26
CA ILE A 263 -5.25 -1.54 1.53
C ILE A 263 -5.40 -1.25 3.03
N PRO A 264 -6.01 -2.12 3.88
CA PRO A 264 -6.17 -1.85 5.30
C PRO A 264 -4.86 -1.63 6.07
N PRO A 265 -3.81 -2.43 5.92
CA PRO A 265 -2.51 -2.14 6.54
C PRO A 265 -1.88 -0.82 6.10
N ILE A 266 -2.03 -0.45 4.82
CA ILE A 266 -1.54 0.84 4.31
C ILE A 266 -2.32 1.99 4.96
N PHE A 267 -3.65 1.88 5.07
CA PHE A 267 -4.50 2.88 5.70
C PHE A 267 -4.21 3.03 7.19
N ALA A 268 -4.08 1.91 7.91
CA ALA A 268 -3.73 1.91 9.33
C ALA A 268 -2.38 2.62 9.57
N SER A 269 -1.35 2.30 8.79
CA SER A 269 -0.04 2.94 8.91
C SER A 269 -0.09 4.43 8.52
N ALA A 270 -0.79 4.80 7.45
CA ALA A 270 -0.90 6.19 7.01
C ALA A 270 -1.58 7.07 8.07
N ILE A 271 -2.69 6.60 8.66
CA ILE A 271 -3.42 7.34 9.70
C ILE A 271 -2.61 7.48 10.99
N LEU A 272 -1.85 6.46 11.38
CA LEU A 272 -1.02 6.53 12.58
C LEU A 272 0.23 7.37 12.36
N MET A 273 0.84 7.33 11.17
CA MET A 273 2.03 8.11 10.86
C MET A 273 1.74 9.62 10.67
N PHE A 274 0.57 9.99 10.18
CA PHE A 274 0.23 11.39 9.94
C PHE A 274 0.32 12.25 11.22
N PRO A 275 -0.35 11.88 12.36
CA PRO A 275 -0.20 12.63 13.60
C PRO A 275 1.22 12.59 14.15
N THR A 276 1.89 11.44 14.14
CA THR A 276 3.24 11.30 14.71
C THR A 276 4.23 12.21 14.00
N THR A 277 4.14 12.37 12.68
CA THR A 277 5.02 13.26 11.91
C THR A 277 4.84 14.73 12.31
N ILE A 278 3.61 15.18 12.57
CA ILE A 278 3.32 16.55 13.00
C ILE A 278 3.73 16.75 14.46
N LEU A 279 3.46 15.77 15.33
CA LEU A 279 3.73 15.86 16.77
C LEU A 279 5.24 15.86 17.08
N GLN A 280 6.05 15.18 16.28
CA GLN A 280 7.52 15.16 16.44
C GLN A 280 8.16 16.54 16.32
N THR A 281 7.54 17.46 15.58
CA THR A 281 8.05 18.82 15.38
C THR A 281 7.59 19.81 16.47
N SER A 282 6.72 19.37 17.38
CA SER A 282 6.13 20.24 18.38
C SER A 282 6.99 20.31 19.65
N THR A 283 7.23 21.53 20.15
CA THR A 283 7.91 21.81 21.43
C THR A 283 6.95 21.82 22.64
N ASN A 284 5.65 21.67 22.42
CA ASN A 284 4.65 21.70 23.48
C ASN A 284 4.67 20.39 24.30
N PRO A 285 4.82 20.44 25.66
CA PRO A 285 4.91 19.25 26.51
C PRO A 285 3.71 18.29 26.40
N TYR A 286 2.49 18.82 26.22
CA TYR A 286 1.29 17.99 26.04
C TYR A 286 1.30 17.20 24.73
N LEU A 287 1.79 17.83 23.66
CA LEU A 287 1.90 17.19 22.36
C LEU A 287 3.04 16.18 22.31
N GLN A 288 4.12 16.44 23.05
CA GLN A 288 5.22 15.46 23.23
C GLN A 288 4.73 14.23 24.01
N ALA A 289 3.93 14.40 25.05
CA ALA A 289 3.33 13.26 25.78
C ALA A 289 2.44 12.38 24.86
N ILE A 290 1.68 12.99 23.95
CA ILE A 290 0.90 12.24 22.93
C ILE A 290 1.82 11.54 21.95
N ASN A 291 2.92 12.18 21.53
CA ASN A 291 3.89 11.57 20.64
C ASN A 291 4.60 10.37 21.29
N ASP A 292 4.93 10.46 22.58
CA ASP A 292 5.51 9.35 23.35
C ASP A 292 4.52 8.17 23.46
N PHE A 293 3.25 8.47 23.58
CA PHE A 293 2.17 7.48 23.61
C PHE A 293 2.00 6.78 22.24
N LEU A 294 2.19 7.52 21.13
CA LEU A 294 2.12 7.03 19.75
C LEU A 294 3.50 6.57 19.23
N ASN A 295 4.46 6.36 20.10
CA ASN A 295 5.80 5.93 19.71
C ASN A 295 5.75 4.59 18.96
N PRO A 296 6.29 4.50 17.73
CA PRO A 296 6.30 3.26 16.93
C PRO A 296 6.99 2.07 17.59
N ASN A 297 7.86 2.32 18.57
CA ASN A 297 8.50 1.27 19.36
C ASN A 297 7.63 0.80 20.54
N GLY A 298 6.54 1.51 20.84
CA GLY A 298 5.64 1.21 21.94
C GLY A 298 4.62 0.11 21.62
N TYR A 299 4.20 -0.63 22.64
CA TYR A 299 3.15 -1.65 22.50
C TYR A 299 1.84 -1.07 22.00
N LEU A 300 1.48 0.14 22.45
CA LEU A 300 0.23 0.78 22.11
C LEU A 300 0.11 1.07 20.61
N PHE A 301 1.19 1.54 19.99
CA PHE A 301 1.20 1.79 18.54
C PHE A 301 0.84 0.52 17.75
N HIS A 302 1.41 -0.63 18.13
CA HIS A 302 1.15 -1.90 17.45
C HIS A 302 -0.24 -2.46 17.73
N VAL A 303 -0.76 -2.27 18.95
CA VAL A 303 -2.16 -2.61 19.28
C VAL A 303 -3.11 -1.74 18.47
N LEU A 304 -2.88 -0.43 18.38
CA LEU A 304 -3.66 0.47 17.55
C LEU A 304 -3.55 0.10 16.05
N THR A 305 -2.36 -0.21 15.57
CA THR A 305 -2.16 -0.70 14.20
C THR A 305 -3.02 -1.93 13.93
N PHE A 306 -2.99 -2.91 14.82
CA PHE A 306 -3.79 -4.13 14.71
C PHE A 306 -5.29 -3.83 14.66
N LEU A 307 -5.78 -3.00 15.57
CA LEU A 307 -7.20 -2.60 15.63
C LEU A 307 -7.62 -1.80 14.38
N PHE A 308 -6.80 -0.87 13.92
CA PHE A 308 -7.08 -0.12 12.70
C PHE A 308 -7.05 -1.00 11.46
N VAL A 309 -6.16 -1.98 11.38
CA VAL A 309 -6.16 -2.96 10.28
C VAL A 309 -7.48 -3.72 10.24
N ILE A 310 -7.99 -4.18 11.38
CA ILE A 310 -9.30 -4.86 11.45
C ILE A 310 -10.42 -3.90 11.03
N PHE A 311 -10.44 -2.69 11.58
CA PHE A 311 -11.45 -1.68 11.26
C PHE A 311 -11.49 -1.37 9.76
N PHE A 312 -10.33 -1.07 9.16
CA PHE A 312 -10.25 -0.76 7.73
C PHE A 312 -10.52 -1.97 6.85
N ALA A 313 -10.21 -3.19 7.30
CA ALA A 313 -10.54 -4.39 6.55
C ALA A 313 -12.06 -4.57 6.42
N TYR A 314 -12.80 -4.40 7.51
CA TYR A 314 -14.27 -4.42 7.47
C TYR A 314 -14.84 -3.27 6.66
N PHE A 315 -14.33 -2.07 6.88
CA PHE A 315 -14.75 -0.88 6.16
C PHE A 315 -14.57 -1.05 4.65
N TYR A 316 -13.38 -1.48 4.22
CA TYR A 316 -13.08 -1.64 2.79
C TYR A 316 -13.84 -2.82 2.18
N ALA A 317 -13.97 -3.94 2.88
CA ALA A 317 -14.76 -5.07 2.42
C ALA A 317 -16.23 -4.68 2.17
N SER A 318 -16.83 -3.83 3.02
CA SER A 318 -18.20 -3.35 2.84
C SER A 318 -18.40 -2.47 1.60
N ILE A 319 -17.35 -1.77 1.17
CA ILE A 319 -17.37 -0.92 -0.04
C ILE A 319 -17.17 -1.75 -1.31
N VAL A 320 -16.21 -2.69 -1.26
CA VAL A 320 -15.82 -3.47 -2.45
C VAL A 320 -16.80 -4.60 -2.73
N PHE A 321 -17.33 -5.23 -1.69
CA PHE A 321 -18.23 -6.37 -1.82
C PHE A 321 -19.68 -5.95 -1.65
N ASN A 322 -20.36 -5.69 -2.79
CA ASN A 322 -21.79 -5.39 -2.78
C ASN A 322 -22.62 -6.66 -3.01
N ALA A 323 -23.01 -7.32 -1.93
CA ALA A 323 -23.80 -8.54 -1.98
C ALA A 323 -25.17 -8.37 -2.66
N LYS A 324 -25.79 -7.17 -2.58
CA LYS A 324 -27.06 -6.87 -3.22
C LYS A 324 -26.94 -6.86 -4.74
N ASP A 325 -25.93 -6.13 -5.26
CA ASP A 325 -25.70 -6.05 -6.71
C ASP A 325 -25.37 -7.44 -7.29
N ILE A 326 -24.58 -8.25 -6.57
CA ILE A 326 -24.26 -9.63 -6.98
C ILE A 326 -25.54 -10.50 -7.00
N ALA A 327 -26.36 -10.45 -5.95
CA ALA A 327 -27.59 -11.23 -5.84
C ALA A 327 -28.62 -10.84 -6.90
N GLU A 328 -28.76 -9.53 -7.20
CA GLU A 328 -29.65 -9.05 -8.27
C GLU A 328 -29.17 -9.49 -9.66
N ASN A 329 -27.88 -9.37 -9.94
CA ASN A 329 -27.30 -9.80 -11.21
C ASN A 329 -27.46 -11.30 -11.39
N LEU A 330 -27.25 -12.10 -10.34
CA LEU A 330 -27.45 -13.53 -10.36
C LEU A 330 -28.93 -13.87 -10.66
N LYS A 331 -29.87 -13.17 -10.00
CA LYS A 331 -31.33 -13.34 -10.25
C LYS A 331 -31.69 -12.97 -11.68
N LYS A 332 -31.19 -11.87 -12.24
CA LYS A 332 -31.42 -11.43 -13.62
C LYS A 332 -30.91 -12.47 -14.64
N GLN A 333 -29.83 -13.16 -14.33
CA GLN A 333 -29.26 -14.22 -15.17
C GLN A 333 -29.94 -15.60 -14.99
N GLY A 334 -30.95 -15.70 -14.11
CA GLY A 334 -31.64 -16.97 -13.81
C GLY A 334 -30.76 -17.93 -12.97
N GLY A 335 -29.73 -17.44 -12.33
CA GLY A 335 -28.85 -18.21 -11.42
C GLY A 335 -29.40 -18.19 -9.99
N PHE A 336 -29.14 -19.23 -9.23
CA PHE A 336 -29.49 -19.34 -7.82
C PHE A 336 -28.47 -20.18 -7.07
N ILE A 337 -28.36 -19.93 -5.76
CA ILE A 337 -27.55 -20.76 -4.86
C ILE A 337 -28.45 -21.89 -4.34
N PRO A 338 -28.03 -23.16 -4.45
CA PRO A 338 -28.82 -24.28 -3.97
C PRO A 338 -29.21 -24.13 -2.49
N GLY A 339 -30.47 -24.28 -2.16
CA GLY A 339 -30.99 -24.15 -0.80
C GLY A 339 -31.30 -22.74 -0.31
N ILE A 340 -31.01 -21.69 -1.12
CA ILE A 340 -31.25 -20.29 -0.75
C ILE A 340 -32.21 -19.60 -1.73
N ARG A 341 -33.12 -18.80 -1.18
CA ARG A 341 -34.08 -18.04 -2.01
C ARG A 341 -33.37 -16.98 -2.85
N PRO A 342 -33.59 -16.88 -4.17
CA PRO A 342 -33.02 -15.84 -5.00
C PRO A 342 -33.45 -14.42 -4.56
N GLY A 343 -32.54 -13.45 -4.64
CA GLY A 343 -32.76 -12.07 -4.24
C GLY A 343 -32.25 -11.77 -2.84
N GLU A 344 -33.10 -11.29 -1.92
CA GLU A 344 -32.68 -10.86 -0.58
C GLU A 344 -32.04 -11.97 0.25
N GLY A 345 -32.57 -13.21 0.18
CA GLY A 345 -31.96 -14.35 0.86
C GLY A 345 -30.54 -14.64 0.39
N THR A 346 -30.29 -14.53 -0.92
CA THR A 346 -28.95 -14.68 -1.51
C THR A 346 -28.04 -13.55 -1.06
N SER A 347 -28.52 -12.30 -1.03
CA SER A 347 -27.75 -11.15 -0.57
C SER A 347 -27.36 -11.29 0.91
N SER A 348 -28.29 -11.71 1.77
CA SER A 348 -28.03 -11.92 3.20
C SER A 348 -26.98 -13.01 3.43
N TYR A 349 -27.10 -14.14 2.73
CA TYR A 349 -26.12 -15.23 2.82
C TYR A 349 -24.72 -14.81 2.33
N LEU A 350 -24.63 -14.09 1.20
CA LEU A 350 -23.37 -13.60 0.68
C LEU A 350 -22.70 -12.60 1.64
N ASN A 351 -23.50 -11.75 2.27
CA ASN A 351 -23.00 -10.80 3.28
C ASN A 351 -22.47 -11.53 4.53
N GLU A 352 -23.16 -12.56 4.99
CA GLU A 352 -22.71 -13.36 6.14
C GLU A 352 -21.39 -14.08 5.84
N VAL A 353 -21.28 -14.70 4.66
CA VAL A 353 -20.04 -15.36 4.23
C VAL A 353 -18.89 -14.33 4.10
N ALA A 354 -19.15 -13.20 3.47
CA ALA A 354 -18.15 -12.13 3.32
C ALA A 354 -17.68 -11.60 4.67
N SER A 355 -18.60 -11.36 5.62
CA SER A 355 -18.24 -10.88 6.97
C SER A 355 -17.36 -11.87 7.72
N ARG A 356 -17.68 -13.17 7.67
CA ARG A 356 -16.87 -14.23 8.30
C ARG A 356 -15.47 -14.33 7.67
N LEU A 357 -15.37 -14.24 6.34
CA LEU A 357 -14.09 -14.23 5.64
C LEU A 357 -13.28 -12.97 5.95
N THR A 358 -13.94 -11.82 6.04
CA THR A 358 -13.28 -10.55 6.41
C THR A 358 -12.71 -10.63 7.83
N LEU A 359 -13.40 -11.26 8.79
CA LEU A 359 -12.88 -11.46 10.14
C LEU A 359 -11.56 -12.25 10.12
N SER A 360 -11.55 -13.41 9.47
CA SER A 360 -10.35 -14.25 9.39
C SER A 360 -9.21 -13.54 8.63
N GLY A 361 -9.54 -12.88 7.51
CA GLY A 361 -8.59 -12.10 6.72
C GLY A 361 -8.01 -10.91 7.47
N SER A 362 -8.83 -10.17 8.24
CA SER A 362 -8.38 -9.00 9.00
C SER A 362 -7.45 -9.36 10.18
N ILE A 363 -7.75 -10.46 10.88
CA ILE A 363 -6.88 -10.98 11.96
C ILE A 363 -5.53 -11.38 11.37
N TYR A 364 -5.55 -12.12 10.27
CA TYR A 364 -4.34 -12.49 9.54
C TYR A 364 -3.51 -11.27 9.12
N LEU A 365 -4.13 -10.25 8.48
CA LEU A 365 -3.46 -9.02 8.09
C LEU A 365 -2.86 -8.28 9.28
N GLY A 366 -3.60 -8.18 10.38
CA GLY A 366 -3.13 -7.55 11.61
C GLY A 366 -1.93 -8.28 12.22
N LEU A 367 -1.97 -9.61 12.28
CA LEU A 367 -0.84 -10.42 12.78
C LEU A 367 0.40 -10.25 11.91
N VAL A 368 0.27 -10.33 10.59
CA VAL A 368 1.42 -10.15 9.69
C VAL A 368 1.95 -8.72 9.74
N ALA A 369 1.09 -7.71 9.89
CA ALA A 369 1.52 -6.31 10.02
C ALA A 369 2.34 -6.05 11.29
N THR A 370 2.01 -6.71 12.42
CA THR A 370 2.68 -6.52 13.71
C THR A 370 3.85 -7.48 13.95
N LEU A 371 3.94 -8.56 13.20
CA LEU A 371 4.96 -9.61 13.37
C LEU A 371 6.42 -9.07 13.38
N PRO A 372 6.84 -8.15 12.49
CA PRO A 372 8.24 -7.68 12.52
C PRO A 372 8.60 -6.91 13.78
N TRP A 373 7.67 -6.16 14.36
CA TRP A 373 7.93 -5.49 15.63
C TRP A 373 8.23 -6.51 16.74
N VAL A 374 7.48 -7.61 16.77
CA VAL A 374 7.74 -8.72 17.70
C VAL A 374 9.17 -9.26 17.48
N LEU A 375 9.56 -9.46 16.21
CA LEU A 375 10.89 -9.95 15.86
C LEU A 375 12.02 -9.00 16.25
N VAL A 376 11.88 -7.70 15.94
CA VAL A 376 12.84 -6.67 16.34
C VAL A 376 13.01 -6.66 17.85
N LYS A 377 11.92 -6.75 18.61
CA LYS A 377 11.93 -6.65 20.06
C LYS A 377 12.52 -7.89 20.77
N PHE A 378 12.22 -9.09 20.26
CA PHE A 378 12.66 -10.35 20.88
C PHE A 378 13.97 -10.90 20.32
N MET A 379 14.29 -10.61 19.06
CA MET A 379 15.48 -11.14 18.38
C MET A 379 16.55 -10.08 18.08
N GLY A 380 16.34 -8.80 18.43
CA GLY A 380 17.30 -7.73 18.22
C GLY A 380 17.64 -7.47 16.75
N VAL A 381 16.71 -7.74 15.85
CA VAL A 381 16.90 -7.65 14.40
C VAL A 381 17.03 -6.18 14.00
N PRO A 382 18.09 -5.77 13.29
CA PRO A 382 18.25 -4.38 12.84
C PRO A 382 17.35 -4.05 11.64
N PHE A 383 16.35 -4.86 11.38
CA PHE A 383 15.51 -4.78 10.19
C PHE A 383 14.23 -3.99 10.42
N HIS A 384 14.09 -2.92 9.66
CA HIS A 384 12.83 -2.20 9.50
C HIS A 384 11.99 -2.70 8.30
N PHE A 385 12.15 -3.96 7.90
CA PHE A 385 11.18 -4.60 7.02
C PHE A 385 9.90 -4.84 7.83
N GLY A 386 9.06 -3.80 7.91
CA GLY A 386 7.76 -3.89 8.53
C GLY A 386 6.92 -4.99 7.86
N GLY A 387 6.08 -5.71 8.63
CA GLY A 387 5.18 -6.72 8.07
C GLY A 387 4.26 -6.17 7.01
N THR A 388 3.90 -4.89 7.13
CA THR A 388 3.19 -4.15 6.10
C THR A 388 3.99 -4.09 4.79
N SER A 389 5.31 -3.91 4.86
CA SER A 389 6.17 -3.87 3.66
C SER A 389 6.23 -5.23 2.95
N VAL A 390 6.38 -6.33 3.69
CA VAL A 390 6.37 -7.69 3.11
C VAL A 390 5.00 -8.01 2.50
N LEU A 391 3.90 -7.68 3.20
CA LEU A 391 2.54 -7.82 2.69
C LEU A 391 2.37 -7.08 1.35
N ILE A 392 2.79 -5.80 1.31
CA ILE A 392 2.66 -4.97 0.11
C ILE A 392 3.47 -5.57 -1.04
N VAL A 393 4.72 -5.96 -0.79
CA VAL A 393 5.60 -6.54 -1.82
C VAL A 393 4.99 -7.80 -2.42
N VAL A 394 4.57 -8.74 -1.58
CA VAL A 394 4.02 -10.02 -2.06
C VAL A 394 2.69 -9.80 -2.79
N GLN A 395 1.81 -8.99 -2.24
CA GLN A 395 0.48 -8.80 -2.82
C GLN A 395 0.52 -8.00 -4.13
N VAL A 396 1.33 -6.95 -4.20
CA VAL A 396 1.50 -6.18 -5.45
C VAL A 396 2.13 -7.05 -6.54
N ALA A 397 3.10 -7.90 -6.17
CA ALA A 397 3.69 -8.87 -7.11
C ALA A 397 2.63 -9.85 -7.63
N LEU A 398 1.81 -10.42 -6.75
CA LEU A 398 0.73 -11.35 -7.12
C LEU A 398 -0.34 -10.67 -7.99
N ASP A 399 -0.79 -9.46 -7.64
CA ASP A 399 -1.77 -8.71 -8.43
C ASP A 399 -1.24 -8.35 -9.82
N THR A 400 0.04 -7.98 -9.91
CA THR A 400 0.69 -7.68 -11.18
C THR A 400 0.82 -8.93 -12.03
N MET A 401 1.20 -10.06 -11.43
CA MET A 401 1.30 -11.36 -12.11
C MET A 401 -0.07 -11.78 -12.68
N ARG A 402 -1.15 -11.71 -11.87
CA ARG A 402 -2.53 -12.00 -12.31
C ARG A 402 -2.96 -11.12 -13.49
N LYS A 403 -2.61 -9.82 -13.47
CA LYS A 403 -2.93 -8.91 -14.59
C LYS A 403 -2.14 -9.24 -15.85
N ILE A 404 -0.89 -9.65 -15.72
CA ILE A 404 -0.07 -10.14 -16.85
C ILE A 404 -0.68 -11.41 -17.44
N GLU A 405 -1.03 -12.38 -16.60
CA GLU A 405 -1.68 -13.62 -17.02
C GLU A 405 -3.00 -13.36 -17.76
N ALA A 406 -3.86 -12.51 -17.19
CA ALA A 406 -5.11 -12.12 -17.83
C ALA A 406 -4.90 -11.51 -19.23
N GLN A 407 -3.88 -10.66 -19.40
CA GLN A 407 -3.57 -10.08 -20.70
C GLN A 407 -2.99 -11.12 -21.69
N ILE A 408 -2.21 -12.09 -21.22
CA ILE A 408 -1.71 -13.20 -22.05
C ILE A 408 -2.90 -14.04 -22.54
N TYR A 409 -3.84 -14.38 -21.66
CA TYR A 409 -5.03 -15.14 -22.05
C TYR A 409 -5.88 -14.36 -23.07
N MET A 410 -6.17 -13.09 -22.83
CA MET A 410 -6.91 -12.23 -23.77
C MET A 410 -6.25 -12.19 -25.15
N SER A 411 -4.92 -12.06 -25.20
CA SER A 411 -4.19 -12.03 -26.47
C SER A 411 -4.23 -13.34 -27.24
N LYS A 412 -4.24 -14.49 -26.53
CA LYS A 412 -4.41 -15.82 -27.15
C LYS A 412 -5.80 -15.98 -27.77
N TYR A 413 -6.84 -15.52 -27.07
CA TYR A 413 -8.21 -15.57 -27.63
C TYR A 413 -8.39 -14.67 -28.85
N GLN A 414 -7.79 -13.49 -28.87
CA GLN A 414 -7.83 -12.59 -30.03
C GLN A 414 -7.11 -13.19 -31.25
N THR A 415 -6.00 -13.87 -31.05
CA THR A 415 -5.30 -14.57 -32.15
C THR A 415 -6.11 -15.76 -32.65
N LEU A 416 -6.79 -16.52 -31.80
CA LEU A 416 -7.65 -17.65 -32.21
C LEU A 416 -8.89 -17.15 -32.96
N SER A 417 -9.53 -16.08 -32.51
CA SER A 417 -10.68 -15.49 -33.21
C SER A 417 -10.30 -14.84 -34.56
N ALA A 418 -9.06 -14.35 -34.71
CA ALA A 418 -8.57 -13.80 -35.97
C ALA A 418 -8.17 -14.89 -37.01
N VAL A 419 -7.92 -16.11 -36.56
CA VAL A 419 -7.60 -17.28 -37.41
C VAL A 419 -8.87 -18.08 -37.80
N GLY A 420 -10.07 -17.67 -37.33
CA GLY A 420 -11.32 -18.25 -37.72
C GLY A 420 -11.62 -19.65 -37.16
N LEU A 421 -11.02 -19.96 -35.98
CA LEU A 421 -11.34 -21.14 -35.15
C LEU A 421 -12.19 -20.77 -33.94
#